data_bb359f980a32a4fd81fa42861eaabc07
#
_entry.id   bb359f980a32a4fd81fa42861eaabc07
#
_cell.length_a   1.000
_cell.length_b   1.000
_cell.length_c   1.000
_cell.angle_alpha   90.00
_cell.angle_beta   90.00
_cell.angle_gamma   90.00
#
_symmetry.space_group_name_H-M   'P 1'
#
loop_
_entity.id
_entity.type
_entity.pdbx_description
1 polymer ?
#
loop_
_entity_poly.entity_id
_entity_poly.type
_entity_poly.pdbx_seq_one_letter_code
_entity_poly.pdbx_strand_id
1 'polypeptide(L)'
;MRPLVASVSLLLTLALCACGSPARRADLHAIYDTAAQNIGADRNPVLVIPGVLGTKLESPETMRPVWGSFTYGAADPDTPEGARLVALPMEMGVPLSAIRDEVVPTTVLDTLSVDVGLLRGVELGAYIDILKTLAAGDYRDETLGESGAIDYNGLHYTCFQFPYDWRRDIAEQAGALHDLVLTALAAQPEGAPREKVDIVAHSMGGMVLRYYLRYGPTPLPEDGSLPELDWEGAEFVEHAILVGTPSAGSVLSLEQLVEGVNFASLITPTYQPSVLGSMPAIYQLLPRTRHARVIDGATGQPVDLFDASTWERFGWGLADPNEARTLRHLLPDVPSAEERRAIALDHLGKCLEKAAQLHRAIDLPATPPPGLTMSLVAGDAHPTPDVIAVRPDGSLRVASKAPGDNTVTRTSALMDERVGGPYKPRVRTPAHFETILFLESNHLGLTRDPLFTNFVLYTLLEKPRN
;
A
#
# COMPACT_ATOMS: atom_id res chain seq x y z
N MET A 1 -64.61 -15.06 -20.12
CA MET A 1 -63.15 -15.35 -20.33
C MET A 1 -62.48 -14.23 -21.12
N ARG A 2 -62.34 -13.04 -20.54
CA ARG A 2 -61.63 -11.90 -21.21
C ARG A 2 -60.94 -10.87 -20.32
N PRO A 3 -60.48 -11.16 -19.07
CA PRO A 3 -59.52 -10.23 -18.43
C PRO A 3 -58.12 -10.77 -18.23
N LEU A 4 -57.82 -12.07 -18.53
CA LEU A 4 -56.47 -12.63 -18.25
C LEU A 4 -55.43 -12.28 -19.30
N VAL A 5 -55.79 -11.97 -20.54
CA VAL A 5 -54.86 -11.70 -21.64
C VAL A 5 -54.26 -10.30 -21.54
N ALA A 6 -55.01 -9.32 -21.01
CA ALA A 6 -54.52 -7.94 -20.87
C ALA A 6 -53.47 -7.77 -19.76
N SER A 7 -53.55 -8.58 -18.68
CA SER A 7 -52.60 -8.52 -17.55
C SER A 7 -51.23 -9.14 -17.87
N VAL A 8 -51.18 -10.15 -18.74
CA VAL A 8 -49.93 -10.78 -19.15
C VAL A 8 -49.14 -9.89 -20.11
N SER A 9 -49.82 -9.17 -21.01
CA SER A 9 -49.14 -8.24 -21.93
C SER A 9 -48.56 -7.01 -21.23
N LEU A 10 -49.17 -6.53 -20.14
CA LEU A 10 -48.65 -5.41 -19.37
C LEU A 10 -47.43 -5.80 -18.52
N LEU A 11 -47.35 -7.03 -18.01
CA LEU A 11 -46.21 -7.57 -17.29
C LEU A 11 -45.00 -7.81 -18.24
N LEU A 12 -45.23 -8.24 -19.47
CA LEU A 12 -44.17 -8.44 -20.47
C LEU A 12 -43.57 -7.10 -20.93
N THR A 13 -44.37 -6.05 -21.07
CA THR A 13 -43.87 -4.70 -21.43
C THR A 13 -43.10 -4.04 -20.30
N LEU A 14 -43.44 -4.26 -19.05
CA LEU A 14 -42.66 -3.78 -17.90
C LEU A 14 -41.34 -4.54 -17.73
N ALA A 15 -41.28 -5.82 -18.07
CA ALA A 15 -40.02 -6.59 -18.06
C ALA A 15 -39.04 -6.19 -19.15
N LEU A 16 -39.49 -5.66 -20.29
CA LEU A 16 -38.63 -5.19 -21.38
C LEU A 16 -38.08 -3.78 -21.16
N CYS A 17 -38.68 -2.97 -20.28
CA CYS A 17 -38.14 -1.66 -19.89
C CYS A 17 -37.07 -1.72 -18.80
N ALA A 18 -36.86 -2.89 -18.15
CA ALA A 18 -35.85 -3.09 -17.12
C ALA A 18 -34.47 -3.54 -17.68
N CYS A 19 -34.33 -3.74 -19.00
CA CYS A 19 -33.03 -3.89 -19.63
C CYS A 19 -32.40 -2.50 -19.78
N GLY A 20 -31.80 -1.99 -18.71
CA GLY A 20 -30.91 -0.84 -18.80
C GLY A 20 -29.88 -1.16 -19.88
N SER A 21 -29.75 -0.27 -20.87
CA SER A 21 -28.66 -0.37 -21.85
C SER A 21 -27.36 -0.52 -21.07
N PRO A 22 -26.47 -1.46 -21.42
CA PRO A 22 -25.18 -1.55 -20.75
C PRO A 22 -24.54 -0.18 -20.79
N ALA A 23 -24.07 0.29 -19.63
CA ALA A 23 -23.40 1.59 -19.53
C ALA A 23 -22.32 1.65 -20.63
N ARG A 24 -22.41 2.62 -21.53
CA ARG A 24 -21.39 2.81 -22.55
C ARG A 24 -20.10 3.18 -21.84
N ARG A 25 -19.07 2.35 -22.00
CA ARG A 25 -17.71 2.70 -21.56
C ARG A 25 -17.09 3.64 -22.58
N ALA A 26 -16.32 4.61 -22.10
CA ALA A 26 -15.51 5.45 -22.95
C ALA A 26 -14.49 4.58 -23.70
N ASP A 27 -14.28 4.84 -24.99
CA ASP A 27 -13.17 4.27 -25.74
C ASP A 27 -11.93 5.13 -25.47
N LEU A 28 -11.17 4.74 -24.44
CA LEU A 28 -10.02 5.50 -23.99
C LEU A 28 -8.90 5.51 -25.03
N HIS A 29 -8.77 4.46 -25.85
CA HIS A 29 -7.83 4.47 -26.97
C HIS A 29 -8.19 5.53 -27.99
N ALA A 30 -9.45 5.61 -28.39
CA ALA A 30 -9.89 6.64 -29.34
C ALA A 30 -9.78 8.06 -28.78
N ILE A 31 -9.92 8.24 -27.46
CA ILE A 31 -9.81 9.55 -26.79
C ILE A 31 -8.35 10.00 -26.73
N TYR A 32 -7.43 9.11 -26.28
CA TYR A 32 -6.05 9.47 -25.97
C TYR A 32 -5.04 9.11 -27.06
N ASP A 33 -5.43 8.48 -28.16
CA ASP A 33 -4.53 8.01 -29.23
C ASP A 33 -3.57 9.10 -29.72
N THR A 34 -4.08 10.30 -30.00
CA THR A 34 -3.25 11.43 -30.46
C THR A 34 -2.29 11.92 -29.38
N ALA A 35 -2.75 12.01 -28.13
CA ALA A 35 -1.92 12.44 -27.00
C ALA A 35 -0.87 11.37 -26.65
N ALA A 36 -1.22 10.10 -26.75
CA ALA A 36 -0.33 8.96 -26.52
C ALA A 36 0.84 8.93 -27.51
N GLN A 37 0.60 9.29 -28.78
CA GLN A 37 1.64 9.34 -29.81
C GLN A 37 2.58 10.56 -29.70
N ASN A 38 2.20 11.56 -28.91
CA ASN A 38 3.04 12.73 -28.67
C ASN A 38 4.07 12.44 -27.54
N ILE A 39 5.29 12.10 -27.94
CA ILE A 39 6.42 11.77 -27.04
C ILE A 39 7.34 13.00 -26.88
N GLY A 40 6.77 14.20 -26.97
CA GLY A 40 7.53 15.46 -26.97
C GLY A 40 7.98 15.91 -25.57
N ALA A 41 8.53 17.12 -25.53
CA ALA A 41 9.10 17.76 -24.35
C ALA A 41 8.11 17.95 -23.18
N ASP A 42 6.83 17.80 -23.42
CA ASP A 42 5.77 18.01 -22.43
C ASP A 42 5.31 16.72 -21.71
N ARG A 43 6.02 15.60 -21.93
CA ARG A 43 5.63 14.31 -21.34
C ARG A 43 6.68 13.83 -20.35
N ASN A 44 6.35 13.82 -19.06
CA ASN A 44 7.19 13.29 -18.02
C ASN A 44 7.25 11.74 -18.05
N PRO A 45 8.35 11.12 -17.66
CA PRO A 45 8.35 9.70 -17.33
C PRO A 45 7.52 9.45 -16.06
N VAL A 46 6.89 8.26 -16.00
CA VAL A 46 6.00 7.87 -14.91
C VAL A 46 6.63 6.79 -14.05
N LEU A 47 6.58 6.95 -12.72
CA LEU A 47 6.95 5.91 -11.77
C LEU A 47 5.69 5.28 -11.16
N VAL A 48 5.73 3.95 -10.95
CA VAL A 48 4.68 3.18 -10.28
C VAL A 48 5.21 2.65 -8.95
N ILE A 49 4.58 3.05 -7.84
CA ILE A 49 4.93 2.60 -6.48
C ILE A 49 3.83 1.66 -5.97
N PRO A 50 4.11 0.38 -5.73
CA PRO A 50 3.14 -0.57 -5.21
C PRO A 50 2.90 -0.36 -3.70
N GLY A 51 1.86 -1.01 -3.17
CA GLY A 51 1.59 -1.07 -1.73
C GLY A 51 2.35 -2.18 -1.00
N VAL A 52 1.96 -2.42 0.24
CA VAL A 52 2.41 -3.57 1.02
C VAL A 52 2.10 -4.87 0.24
N LEU A 53 3.01 -5.83 0.30
CA LEU A 53 2.94 -7.09 -0.47
C LEU A 53 3.04 -6.92 -2.00
N GLY A 54 3.24 -5.71 -2.49
CA GLY A 54 3.20 -5.39 -3.92
C GLY A 54 4.52 -5.55 -4.68
N THR A 55 5.56 -6.04 -4.02
CA THR A 55 6.86 -6.37 -4.62
C THR A 55 7.17 -7.84 -4.37
N LYS A 56 7.66 -8.55 -5.38
CA LYS A 56 8.21 -9.91 -5.23
C LYS A 56 9.51 -9.85 -4.44
N LEU A 57 9.66 -10.75 -3.48
CA LEU A 57 10.86 -10.87 -2.64
C LEU A 57 11.52 -12.23 -2.89
N GLU A 58 12.83 -12.23 -3.02
CA GLU A 58 13.62 -13.44 -3.27
C GLU A 58 14.87 -13.50 -2.38
N SER A 59 15.31 -14.71 -2.06
CA SER A 59 16.64 -14.95 -1.52
C SER A 59 17.61 -15.13 -2.70
N PRO A 60 18.54 -14.21 -2.97
CA PRO A 60 19.41 -14.28 -4.14
C PRO A 60 20.40 -15.47 -4.05
N GLU A 61 20.77 -15.91 -2.85
CA GLU A 61 21.67 -17.03 -2.63
C GLU A 61 21.05 -18.36 -3.10
N THR A 62 19.77 -18.56 -2.82
CA THR A 62 19.05 -19.80 -3.13
C THR A 62 18.11 -19.67 -4.33
N MET A 63 17.93 -18.48 -4.89
CA MET A 63 16.93 -18.14 -5.91
C MET A 63 15.50 -18.53 -5.48
N ARG A 64 15.27 -18.57 -4.19
CA ARG A 64 14.00 -19.01 -3.59
C ARG A 64 13.04 -17.85 -3.47
N PRO A 65 11.81 -17.95 -4.01
CA PRO A 65 10.77 -16.97 -3.78
C PRO A 65 10.42 -16.91 -2.29
N VAL A 66 10.49 -15.70 -1.73
CA VAL A 66 10.09 -15.40 -0.33
C VAL A 66 8.68 -14.85 -0.30
N TRP A 67 8.32 -14.02 -1.29
CA TRP A 67 6.99 -13.48 -1.50
C TRP A 67 6.67 -13.31 -2.99
N GLY A 68 5.38 -13.40 -3.35
CA GLY A 68 4.89 -13.21 -4.72
C GLY A 68 4.63 -14.52 -5.47
N SER A 69 4.92 -15.66 -4.84
CA SER A 69 4.65 -16.99 -5.38
C SER A 69 4.34 -17.97 -4.24
N PHE A 70 3.27 -18.73 -4.38
CA PHE A 70 2.92 -19.86 -3.51
C PHE A 70 3.10 -21.17 -4.29
N THR A 71 4.28 -21.38 -4.81
CA THR A 71 4.65 -22.58 -5.57
C THR A 71 5.50 -23.52 -4.74
N TYR A 72 5.69 -24.74 -5.24
CA TYR A 72 6.63 -25.68 -4.63
C TYR A 72 8.03 -25.07 -4.62
N GLY A 73 8.64 -24.98 -3.42
CA GLY A 73 9.95 -24.38 -3.22
C GLY A 73 9.93 -22.93 -2.71
N ALA A 74 8.79 -22.23 -2.72
CA ALA A 74 8.67 -20.92 -2.06
C ALA A 74 8.89 -21.02 -0.54
N ALA A 75 9.22 -19.90 0.11
CA ALA A 75 9.37 -19.84 1.55
C ALA A 75 8.00 -20.09 2.22
N ASP A 76 7.97 -21.08 3.12
CA ASP A 76 6.78 -21.43 3.91
C ASP A 76 6.96 -20.92 5.34
N PRO A 77 6.26 -19.85 5.75
CA PRO A 77 6.40 -19.26 7.09
C PRO A 77 5.98 -20.19 8.25
N ASP A 78 5.29 -21.31 7.98
CA ASP A 78 4.99 -22.34 8.97
C ASP A 78 6.21 -23.23 9.30
N THR A 79 7.27 -23.16 8.47
CA THR A 79 8.54 -23.86 8.69
C THR A 79 9.57 -22.94 9.36
N PRO A 80 10.53 -23.48 10.14
CA PRO A 80 11.57 -22.67 10.78
C PRO A 80 12.42 -21.86 9.77
N GLU A 81 12.77 -22.44 8.65
CA GLU A 81 13.57 -21.80 7.60
C GLU A 81 12.76 -20.73 6.86
N GLY A 82 11.54 -21.06 6.41
CA GLY A 82 10.69 -20.13 5.71
C GLY A 82 10.25 -18.95 6.57
N ALA A 83 9.98 -19.18 7.86
CA ALA A 83 9.68 -18.10 8.82
C ALA A 83 10.83 -17.09 8.89
N ARG A 84 12.10 -17.55 8.95
CA ARG A 84 13.28 -16.67 8.96
C ARG A 84 13.48 -15.90 7.65
N LEU A 85 13.18 -16.53 6.51
CA LEU A 85 13.27 -15.85 5.22
C LEU A 85 12.21 -14.75 5.06
N VAL A 86 11.01 -14.99 5.59
CA VAL A 86 9.89 -14.03 5.48
C VAL A 86 10.04 -12.90 6.49
N ALA A 87 10.42 -13.20 7.73
CA ALA A 87 10.61 -12.23 8.80
C ALA A 87 11.87 -11.37 8.58
N LEU A 88 11.89 -10.17 9.16
CA LEU A 88 13.14 -9.45 9.33
C LEU A 88 13.88 -9.97 10.58
N PRO A 89 15.22 -9.98 10.59
CA PRO A 89 15.98 -10.33 11.79
C PRO A 89 15.68 -9.37 12.94
N MET A 90 15.77 -9.90 14.16
CA MET A 90 15.60 -9.13 15.39
C MET A 90 16.88 -9.23 16.22
N GLU A 91 17.45 -8.09 16.59
CA GLU A 91 18.66 -8.00 17.37
C GLU A 91 18.52 -6.99 18.52
N MET A 92 18.93 -7.39 19.72
CA MET A 92 18.85 -6.55 20.91
C MET A 92 19.68 -5.29 20.77
N GLY A 93 19.05 -4.13 20.95
CA GLY A 93 19.73 -2.82 20.95
C GLY A 93 20.25 -2.36 19.58
N VAL A 94 20.09 -3.12 18.51
CA VAL A 94 20.48 -2.73 17.17
C VAL A 94 19.36 -1.89 16.51
N PRO A 95 19.66 -0.70 15.97
CA PRO A 95 18.67 0.12 15.27
C PRO A 95 18.04 -0.62 14.08
N LEU A 96 16.76 -0.39 13.78
CA LEU A 96 16.07 -1.04 12.65
C LEU A 96 16.78 -0.78 11.31
N SER A 97 17.33 0.42 11.11
CA SER A 97 18.08 0.82 9.92
C SER A 97 19.40 0.05 9.72
N ALA A 98 19.95 -0.54 10.78
CA ALA A 98 21.17 -1.34 10.73
C ALA A 98 20.93 -2.84 10.54
N ILE A 99 19.68 -3.31 10.78
CA ILE A 99 19.29 -4.71 10.58
C ILE A 99 19.28 -5.02 9.08
N ARG A 100 19.95 -6.10 8.69
CA ARG A 100 20.02 -6.59 7.30
C ARG A 100 19.65 -8.05 7.25
N ASP A 101 19.06 -8.45 6.14
CA ASP A 101 18.86 -9.83 5.73
C ASP A 101 19.33 -10.04 4.28
N GLU A 102 19.24 -11.25 3.80
CA GLU A 102 19.68 -11.60 2.44
C GLU A 102 18.55 -11.50 1.41
N VAL A 103 17.35 -11.13 1.84
CA VAL A 103 16.19 -11.05 0.94
C VAL A 103 16.17 -9.72 0.22
N VAL A 104 15.94 -9.77 -1.08
CA VAL A 104 15.92 -8.58 -1.94
C VAL A 104 14.60 -8.42 -2.67
N PRO A 105 14.13 -7.18 -2.88
CA PRO A 105 13.03 -6.91 -3.79
C PRO A 105 13.49 -7.11 -5.24
N THR A 106 12.66 -7.72 -6.08
CA THR A 106 13.02 -8.00 -7.49
C THR A 106 12.15 -7.21 -8.46
N THR A 107 10.86 -7.50 -8.54
CA THR A 107 9.93 -6.83 -9.45
C THR A 107 8.63 -6.47 -8.74
N VAL A 108 7.94 -5.47 -9.24
CA VAL A 108 6.56 -5.19 -8.78
C VAL A 108 5.67 -6.40 -9.11
N LEU A 109 4.80 -6.75 -8.18
CA LEU A 109 3.92 -7.91 -8.30
C LEU A 109 2.82 -7.63 -9.34
N ASP A 110 3.02 -8.08 -10.55
CA ASP A 110 2.01 -8.05 -11.62
C ASP A 110 0.84 -8.98 -11.32
N THR A 111 1.17 -10.23 -10.96
CA THR A 111 0.24 -11.29 -10.60
C THR A 111 0.79 -12.12 -9.45
N LEU A 112 -0.10 -12.57 -8.57
CA LEU A 112 0.22 -13.54 -7.52
C LEU A 112 -0.02 -14.94 -8.05
N SER A 113 1.05 -15.73 -8.17
CA SER A 113 0.96 -17.11 -8.65
C SER A 113 0.66 -18.08 -7.51
N VAL A 114 -0.43 -18.84 -7.62
CA VAL A 114 -0.80 -19.90 -6.68
C VAL A 114 -0.77 -21.25 -7.41
N ASP A 115 0.13 -22.13 -7.02
CA ASP A 115 0.27 -23.49 -7.56
C ASP A 115 0.39 -24.52 -6.43
N VAL A 116 -0.71 -24.71 -5.69
CA VAL A 116 -0.79 -25.62 -4.55
C VAL A 116 -1.99 -26.54 -4.69
N GLY A 117 -1.75 -27.85 -4.64
CA GLY A 117 -2.78 -28.87 -4.66
C GLY A 117 -3.61 -28.88 -5.94
N LEU A 118 -4.93 -28.64 -5.84
CA LEU A 118 -5.87 -28.57 -6.98
C LEU A 118 -5.91 -27.20 -7.67
N LEU A 119 -5.34 -26.15 -7.07
CA LEU A 119 -5.26 -24.79 -7.61
C LEU A 119 -3.92 -24.59 -8.31
N ARG A 120 -3.77 -25.16 -9.50
CA ARG A 120 -2.60 -24.95 -10.35
C ARG A 120 -2.84 -23.84 -11.34
N GLY A 121 -1.87 -22.91 -11.45
CA GLY A 121 -1.92 -21.83 -12.42
C GLY A 121 -2.99 -20.79 -12.14
N VAL A 122 -3.40 -20.60 -10.87
CA VAL A 122 -4.28 -19.49 -10.48
C VAL A 122 -3.42 -18.24 -10.32
N GLU A 123 -3.72 -17.23 -11.12
CA GLU A 123 -3.09 -15.92 -11.06
C GLU A 123 -4.08 -14.87 -10.57
N LEU A 124 -3.68 -14.13 -9.53
CA LEU A 124 -4.46 -13.01 -8.99
C LEU A 124 -3.77 -11.71 -9.42
N GLY A 125 -4.40 -10.94 -10.31
CA GLY A 125 -3.88 -9.66 -10.75
C GLY A 125 -3.73 -8.68 -9.58
N ALA A 126 -2.56 -8.07 -9.48
CA ALA A 126 -2.26 -7.05 -8.48
C ALA A 126 -2.05 -5.67 -9.15
N TYR A 127 -0.87 -5.40 -9.69
CA TYR A 127 -0.54 -4.08 -10.28
C TYR A 127 -0.59 -4.04 -11.80
N ILE A 128 -0.88 -5.16 -12.45
CA ILE A 128 -0.97 -5.24 -13.93
C ILE A 128 -1.95 -4.23 -14.52
N ASP A 129 -3.00 -3.85 -13.78
CA ASP A 129 -4.02 -2.94 -14.30
C ASP A 129 -3.55 -1.48 -14.33
N ILE A 130 -2.64 -1.07 -13.42
CA ILE A 130 -1.96 0.23 -13.52
C ILE A 130 -1.09 0.24 -14.77
N LEU A 131 -0.30 -0.80 -14.98
CA LEU A 131 0.57 -0.91 -16.16
C LEU A 131 -0.22 -0.93 -17.46
N LYS A 132 -1.39 -1.61 -17.51
CA LYS A 132 -2.31 -1.55 -18.67
C LYS A 132 -2.85 -0.15 -18.90
N THR A 133 -3.19 0.59 -17.84
CA THR A 133 -3.62 1.98 -17.94
C THR A 133 -2.53 2.84 -18.58
N LEU A 134 -1.29 2.73 -18.12
CA LEU A 134 -0.16 3.46 -18.64
C LEU A 134 0.17 3.05 -20.07
N ALA A 135 0.10 1.76 -20.40
CA ALA A 135 0.30 1.24 -21.75
C ALA A 135 -0.75 1.80 -22.76
N ALA A 136 -2.00 2.01 -22.32
CA ALA A 136 -3.02 2.66 -23.15
C ALA A 136 -2.67 4.13 -23.48
N GLY A 137 -1.81 4.76 -22.66
CA GLY A 137 -1.20 6.06 -22.92
C GLY A 137 0.15 5.99 -23.64
N ASP A 138 0.54 4.84 -24.19
CA ASP A 138 1.86 4.58 -24.82
C ASP A 138 3.06 4.82 -23.89
N TYR A 139 2.87 4.62 -22.57
CA TYR A 139 3.99 4.56 -21.65
C TYR A 139 4.68 3.20 -21.75
N ARG A 140 6.00 3.23 -21.97
CA ARG A 140 6.84 2.04 -22.20
C ARG A 140 7.54 1.65 -20.92
N ASP A 141 7.14 0.51 -20.38
CA ASP A 141 7.63 0.00 -19.10
C ASP A 141 9.03 -0.63 -19.24
N GLU A 142 9.99 -0.16 -18.43
CA GLU A 142 11.36 -0.63 -18.43
C GLU A 142 11.44 -2.13 -18.09
N THR A 143 10.77 -2.57 -17.01
CA THR A 143 10.82 -3.97 -16.55
C THR A 143 10.28 -4.94 -17.60
N LEU A 144 9.18 -4.59 -18.28
CA LEU A 144 8.61 -5.40 -19.34
C LEU A 144 9.48 -5.41 -20.60
N GLY A 145 10.17 -4.31 -20.89
CA GLY A 145 11.13 -4.22 -21.98
C GLY A 145 12.40 -5.00 -21.73
N GLU A 146 13.04 -4.81 -20.59
CA GLU A 146 14.28 -5.49 -20.20
C GLU A 146 14.11 -7.01 -20.07
N SER A 147 12.96 -7.46 -19.57
CA SER A 147 12.64 -8.90 -19.51
C SER A 147 12.33 -9.53 -20.87
N GLY A 148 12.19 -8.73 -21.93
CA GLY A 148 11.78 -9.17 -23.26
C GLY A 148 10.29 -9.55 -23.35
N ALA A 149 9.48 -9.25 -22.34
CA ALA A 149 8.04 -9.50 -22.37
C ALA A 149 7.34 -8.62 -23.41
N ILE A 150 7.85 -7.39 -23.64
CA ILE A 150 7.40 -6.48 -24.69
C ILE A 150 8.62 -5.96 -25.45
N ASP A 151 8.59 -6.06 -26.80
CA ASP A 151 9.58 -5.43 -27.65
C ASP A 151 9.11 -4.03 -28.05
N TYR A 152 9.77 -3.01 -27.54
CA TYR A 152 9.51 -1.61 -27.86
C TYR A 152 10.30 -1.11 -29.08
N ASN A 153 10.90 -2.00 -29.87
CA ASN A 153 11.66 -1.68 -31.10
C ASN A 153 12.80 -0.66 -30.88
N GLY A 154 13.46 -0.72 -29.72
CA GLY A 154 14.58 0.17 -29.38
C GLY A 154 14.15 1.59 -28.97
N LEU A 155 12.86 1.82 -28.74
CA LEU A 155 12.38 3.08 -28.17
C LEU A 155 12.74 3.16 -26.69
N HIS A 156 13.04 4.37 -26.20
CA HIS A 156 13.36 4.61 -24.78
C HIS A 156 12.15 4.32 -23.87
N TYR A 157 12.45 3.97 -22.61
CA TYR A 157 11.45 3.71 -21.59
C TYR A 157 10.91 5.02 -21.01
N THR A 158 9.62 5.03 -20.67
CA THR A 158 8.89 6.18 -20.10
C THR A 158 8.05 5.79 -18.89
N CYS A 159 8.07 4.50 -18.49
CA CYS A 159 7.45 3.99 -17.27
C CYS A 159 8.46 3.15 -16.50
N PHE A 160 8.54 3.38 -15.19
CA PHE A 160 9.49 2.73 -14.29
C PHE A 160 8.75 2.20 -13.08
N GLN A 161 8.97 0.95 -12.74
CA GLN A 161 8.40 0.33 -11.56
C GLN A 161 9.37 0.48 -10.39
N PHE A 162 8.86 0.78 -9.20
CA PHE A 162 9.65 0.86 -7.97
C PHE A 162 9.46 -0.40 -7.12
N PRO A 163 10.26 -1.46 -7.30
CA PRO A 163 10.26 -2.58 -6.39
C PRO A 163 11.01 -2.20 -5.11
N TYR A 164 10.37 -2.38 -3.95
CA TYR A 164 11.00 -2.10 -2.66
C TYR A 164 10.64 -3.19 -1.63
N ASP A 165 11.46 -3.33 -0.60
CA ASP A 165 11.17 -4.26 0.49
C ASP A 165 10.09 -3.69 1.42
N TRP A 166 8.86 -4.09 1.16
CA TRP A 166 7.67 -3.64 1.88
C TRP A 166 7.61 -4.08 3.35
N ARG A 167 8.56 -4.91 3.82
CA ARG A 167 8.67 -5.30 5.24
C ARG A 167 9.33 -4.19 6.07
N ARG A 168 10.21 -3.40 5.46
CA ARG A 168 11.11 -2.43 6.09
C ARG A 168 10.44 -1.07 6.32
N ASP A 169 11.11 -0.21 7.09
CA ASP A 169 10.67 1.17 7.35
C ASP A 169 10.34 1.91 6.05
N ILE A 170 9.13 2.51 6.01
CA ILE A 170 8.62 3.27 4.85
C ILE A 170 9.55 4.44 4.51
N ALA A 171 10.10 5.15 5.49
CA ALA A 171 11.01 6.27 5.25
C ALA A 171 12.36 5.81 4.70
N GLU A 172 12.80 4.58 5.00
CA GLU A 172 14.03 4.00 4.47
C GLU A 172 13.98 3.84 2.94
N GLN A 173 12.77 3.70 2.38
CA GLN A 173 12.58 3.53 0.93
C GLN A 173 12.80 4.82 0.13
N ALA A 174 12.82 5.97 0.79
CA ALA A 174 12.88 7.27 0.11
C ALA A 174 14.21 7.48 -0.64
N GLY A 175 15.33 6.97 -0.13
CA GLY A 175 16.63 7.01 -0.81
C GLY A 175 16.61 6.23 -2.13
N ALA A 176 16.16 4.98 -2.10
CA ALA A 176 16.05 4.15 -3.30
C ALA A 176 15.04 4.70 -4.32
N LEU A 177 13.95 5.32 -3.84
CA LEU A 177 13.00 6.00 -4.71
C LEU A 177 13.65 7.21 -5.40
N HIS A 178 14.45 7.98 -4.69
CA HIS A 178 15.19 9.11 -5.27
C HIS A 178 16.17 8.65 -6.36
N ASP A 179 16.91 7.58 -6.12
CA ASP A 179 17.81 7.01 -7.11
C ASP A 179 17.07 6.55 -8.38
N LEU A 180 15.88 5.95 -8.22
CA LEU A 180 15.03 5.59 -9.36
C LEU A 180 14.49 6.81 -10.10
N VAL A 181 14.10 7.88 -9.40
CA VAL A 181 13.68 9.15 -10.01
C VAL A 181 14.81 9.71 -10.89
N LEU A 182 16.03 9.79 -10.36
CA LEU A 182 17.19 10.26 -11.12
C LEU A 182 17.49 9.36 -12.34
N THR A 183 17.39 8.04 -12.16
CA THR A 183 17.56 7.06 -13.25
C THR A 183 16.52 7.27 -14.36
N ALA A 184 15.24 7.42 -13.99
CA ALA A 184 14.17 7.64 -14.94
C ALA A 184 14.35 8.95 -15.73
N LEU A 185 14.79 10.02 -15.07
CA LEU A 185 15.11 11.30 -15.73
C LEU A 185 16.32 11.19 -16.65
N ALA A 186 17.38 10.49 -16.23
CA ALA A 186 18.59 10.29 -17.04
C ALA A 186 18.34 9.43 -18.29
N ALA A 187 17.38 8.50 -18.22
CA ALA A 187 16.99 7.62 -19.33
C ALA A 187 16.22 8.35 -20.47
N GLN A 188 15.78 9.59 -20.23
CA GLN A 188 15.05 10.32 -21.26
C GLN A 188 15.98 10.84 -22.35
N PRO A 189 15.58 10.82 -23.65
CA PRO A 189 16.38 11.28 -24.77
C PRO A 189 16.66 12.79 -24.70
N GLU A 190 17.63 13.23 -25.46
CA GLU A 190 17.94 14.65 -25.57
C GLU A 190 16.72 15.42 -26.12
N GLY A 191 16.37 16.53 -25.44
CA GLY A 191 15.19 17.36 -25.78
C GLY A 191 13.87 16.91 -25.15
N ALA A 192 13.83 15.76 -24.42
CA ALA A 192 12.71 15.39 -23.56
C ALA A 192 12.82 16.05 -22.17
N PRO A 193 11.71 16.11 -21.37
CA PRO A 193 11.76 16.60 -20.00
C PRO A 193 12.70 15.74 -19.17
N ARG A 194 13.58 16.38 -18.42
CA ARG A 194 14.53 15.71 -17.53
C ARG A 194 14.52 16.30 -16.13
N GLU A 195 13.54 17.12 -15.83
CA GLU A 195 13.46 17.83 -14.56
C GLU A 195 12.47 17.20 -13.58
N LYS A 196 11.38 16.62 -14.12
CA LYS A 196 10.30 16.06 -13.30
C LYS A 196 9.80 14.72 -13.81
N VAL A 197 9.25 13.96 -12.87
CA VAL A 197 8.52 12.71 -13.10
C VAL A 197 7.08 12.88 -12.65
N ASP A 198 6.19 12.00 -13.13
CA ASP A 198 4.87 11.79 -12.57
C ASP A 198 4.86 10.46 -11.79
N ILE A 199 4.12 10.39 -10.68
CA ILE A 199 4.13 9.19 -9.82
C ILE A 199 2.70 8.72 -9.55
N VAL A 200 2.44 7.43 -9.81
CA VAL A 200 1.22 6.72 -9.40
C VAL A 200 1.56 5.76 -8.27
N ALA A 201 1.06 6.04 -7.07
CA ALA A 201 1.38 5.27 -5.87
C ALA A 201 0.12 4.64 -5.26
N HIS A 202 0.11 3.31 -5.10
CA HIS A 202 -1.01 2.57 -4.54
C HIS A 202 -0.78 2.22 -3.07
N SER A 203 -1.83 2.35 -2.25
CA SER A 203 -1.85 1.88 -0.86
C SER A 203 -0.68 2.41 -0.02
N MET A 204 0.11 1.56 0.64
CA MET A 204 1.30 1.91 1.41
C MET A 204 2.34 2.69 0.57
N GLY A 205 2.42 2.44 -0.74
CA GLY A 205 3.29 3.20 -1.65
C GLY A 205 2.98 4.70 -1.66
N GLY A 206 1.72 5.09 -1.42
CA GLY A 206 1.35 6.48 -1.24
C GLY A 206 1.92 7.10 0.06
N MET A 207 2.20 6.31 1.10
CA MET A 207 2.89 6.80 2.30
C MET A 207 4.39 6.98 2.03
N VAL A 208 5.02 6.06 1.26
CA VAL A 208 6.40 6.21 0.77
C VAL A 208 6.50 7.51 -0.04
N LEU A 209 5.59 7.73 -0.99
CA LEU A 209 5.56 8.95 -1.80
C LEU A 209 5.38 10.21 -0.96
N ARG A 210 4.43 10.22 -0.01
CA ARG A 210 4.20 11.37 0.88
C ARG A 210 5.41 11.72 1.73
N TYR A 211 6.16 10.72 2.19
CA TYR A 211 7.41 10.94 2.90
C TYR A 211 8.47 11.51 1.95
N TYR A 212 8.70 10.87 0.81
CA TYR A 212 9.67 11.31 -0.20
C TYR A 212 9.43 12.75 -0.67
N LEU A 213 8.19 13.13 -1.00
CA LEU A 213 7.87 14.49 -1.43
C LEU A 213 8.34 15.54 -0.42
N ARG A 214 8.26 15.26 0.88
CA ARG A 214 8.55 16.19 1.97
C ARG A 214 10.01 16.27 2.34
N TYR A 215 10.72 15.16 2.27
CA TYR A 215 12.06 14.99 2.86
C TYR A 215 13.11 14.47 1.87
N GLY A 216 12.77 14.33 0.58
CA GLY A 216 13.67 13.77 -0.42
C GLY A 216 14.22 12.39 -0.01
N PRO A 217 15.51 12.13 -0.23
CA PRO A 217 16.16 10.87 0.14
C PRO A 217 16.50 10.75 1.65
N THR A 218 16.25 11.80 2.45
CA THR A 218 16.69 11.87 3.85
C THR A 218 15.94 10.86 4.72
N PRO A 219 16.62 9.93 5.42
CA PRO A 219 15.97 8.97 6.30
C PRO A 219 15.50 9.63 7.61
N LEU A 220 14.61 8.92 8.34
CA LEU A 220 14.25 9.31 9.71
C LEU A 220 15.45 9.16 10.66
N PRO A 221 15.81 10.21 11.43
CA PRO A 221 16.87 10.15 12.43
C PRO A 221 16.65 9.07 13.50
N GLU A 222 17.72 8.47 14.00
CA GLU A 222 17.63 7.41 15.01
C GLU A 222 17.33 7.94 16.42
N ASP A 223 17.51 9.23 16.66
CA ASP A 223 17.21 9.88 17.95
C ASP A 223 15.72 10.24 18.13
N GLY A 224 14.86 9.86 17.18
CA GLY A 224 13.43 10.15 17.20
C GLY A 224 13.06 11.58 16.79
N SER A 225 14.01 12.45 16.47
CA SER A 225 13.76 13.78 15.88
C SER A 225 13.18 13.67 14.46
N LEU A 226 12.74 14.79 13.90
CA LEU A 226 12.28 14.85 12.50
C LEU A 226 13.32 15.54 11.64
N PRO A 227 13.53 15.09 10.38
CA PRO A 227 14.33 15.85 9.44
C PRO A 227 13.66 17.19 9.12
N GLU A 228 14.42 18.12 8.56
CA GLU A 228 13.90 19.39 8.07
C GLU A 228 12.91 19.13 6.92
N LEU A 229 11.74 19.77 6.98
CA LEU A 229 10.74 19.68 5.93
C LEU A 229 11.01 20.76 4.88
N ASP A 230 11.72 20.42 3.86
CA ASP A 230 12.19 21.32 2.78
C ASP A 230 11.51 21.07 1.43
N TRP A 231 10.73 19.99 1.31
CA TRP A 231 10.09 19.55 0.05
C TRP A 231 11.09 19.16 -1.05
N GLU A 232 12.28 18.70 -0.70
CA GLU A 232 13.32 18.32 -1.67
C GLU A 232 12.79 17.32 -2.72
N GLY A 233 12.06 16.27 -2.31
CA GLY A 233 11.51 15.30 -3.26
C GLY A 233 10.47 15.89 -4.22
N ALA A 234 9.76 16.95 -3.82
CA ALA A 234 8.78 17.63 -4.66
C ALA A 234 9.41 18.43 -5.81
N GLU A 235 10.69 18.76 -5.72
CA GLU A 235 11.40 19.40 -6.83
C GLU A 235 11.43 18.52 -8.08
N PHE A 236 11.38 17.22 -7.91
CA PHE A 236 11.43 16.23 -8.99
C PHE A 236 10.07 15.68 -9.42
N VAL A 237 8.96 16.09 -8.79
CA VAL A 237 7.64 15.52 -9.07
C VAL A 237 6.67 16.61 -9.51
N GLU A 238 5.94 16.36 -10.61
CA GLU A 238 4.86 17.25 -11.08
C GLU A 238 3.50 16.74 -10.61
N HIS A 239 3.15 15.49 -10.93
CA HIS A 239 1.88 14.89 -10.50
C HIS A 239 2.14 13.71 -9.57
N ALA A 240 1.56 13.77 -8.37
CA ALA A 240 1.53 12.70 -7.39
C ALA A 240 0.10 12.17 -7.27
N ILE A 241 -0.17 10.98 -7.82
CA ILE A 241 -1.49 10.34 -7.80
C ILE A 241 -1.48 9.24 -6.74
N LEU A 242 -2.15 9.49 -5.61
CA LEU A 242 -2.29 8.54 -4.51
C LEU A 242 -3.57 7.72 -4.68
N VAL A 243 -3.46 6.39 -4.66
CA VAL A 243 -4.58 5.48 -4.90
C VAL A 243 -4.79 4.57 -3.69
N GLY A 244 -5.93 4.65 -3.03
CA GLY A 244 -6.26 3.83 -1.88
C GLY A 244 -5.29 3.97 -0.69
N THR A 245 -4.57 5.09 -0.58
CA THR A 245 -3.53 5.28 0.42
C THR A 245 -4.12 5.39 1.82
N PRO A 246 -3.68 4.56 2.80
CA PRO A 246 -4.10 4.64 4.20
C PRO A 246 -3.43 5.81 4.92
N SER A 247 -3.73 7.04 4.50
CA SER A 247 -3.06 8.25 4.98
C SER A 247 -3.12 8.42 6.49
N ALA A 248 -4.22 8.00 7.13
CA ALA A 248 -4.36 7.99 8.60
C ALA A 248 -4.24 6.58 9.22
N GLY A 249 -3.77 5.59 8.45
CA GLY A 249 -3.64 4.20 8.85
C GLY A 249 -4.90 3.36 8.61
N SER A 250 -4.85 2.08 8.95
CA SER A 250 -5.97 1.13 8.86
C SER A 250 -6.02 0.25 10.10
N VAL A 251 -7.22 -0.01 10.60
CA VAL A 251 -7.41 -0.93 11.75
C VAL A 251 -7.08 -2.38 11.36
N LEU A 252 -7.10 -2.72 10.07
CA LEU A 252 -6.72 -4.06 9.60
C LEU A 252 -5.26 -4.38 9.87
N SER A 253 -4.36 -3.38 9.90
CA SER A 253 -2.95 -3.62 10.26
C SER A 253 -2.80 -4.09 11.71
N LEU A 254 -3.64 -3.60 12.64
CA LEU A 254 -3.69 -4.12 14.01
C LEU A 254 -4.21 -5.56 14.03
N GLU A 255 -5.32 -5.86 13.32
CA GLU A 255 -5.84 -7.23 13.25
C GLU A 255 -4.78 -8.19 12.72
N GLN A 256 -4.03 -7.82 11.68
CA GLN A 256 -2.94 -8.63 11.14
C GLN A 256 -1.80 -8.87 12.13
N LEU A 257 -1.38 -7.84 12.86
CA LEU A 257 -0.32 -7.97 13.87
C LEU A 257 -0.75 -8.80 15.08
N VAL A 258 -2.05 -8.85 15.39
CA VAL A 258 -2.60 -9.58 16.56
C VAL A 258 -3.02 -11.00 16.21
N GLU A 259 -3.62 -11.22 15.04
CA GLU A 259 -4.25 -12.49 14.65
C GLU A 259 -3.44 -13.24 13.58
N GLY A 260 -2.44 -12.59 12.99
CA GLY A 260 -1.74 -13.12 11.81
C GLY A 260 -2.58 -13.01 10.54
N VAL A 261 -2.04 -13.52 9.42
CA VAL A 261 -2.70 -13.49 8.11
C VAL A 261 -2.63 -14.83 7.42
N ASN A 262 -3.76 -15.27 6.88
CA ASN A 262 -3.85 -16.36 5.95
C ASN A 262 -4.60 -15.90 4.69
N PHE A 263 -3.92 -15.86 3.54
CA PHE A 263 -4.44 -15.28 2.31
C PHE A 263 -5.49 -16.14 1.60
N ALA A 264 -5.52 -17.46 1.83
CA ALA A 264 -6.44 -18.38 1.15
C ALA A 264 -6.86 -19.58 2.02
N SER A 265 -7.14 -19.35 3.29
CA SER A 265 -7.80 -20.21 4.28
C SER A 265 -7.32 -21.65 4.47
N LEU A 266 -7.10 -22.44 3.42
CA LEU A 266 -6.72 -23.86 3.51
C LEU A 266 -5.54 -24.22 2.60
N ILE A 267 -5.03 -23.26 1.84
CA ILE A 267 -4.13 -23.52 0.71
C ILE A 267 -2.82 -22.75 0.86
N THR A 268 -2.85 -21.60 1.49
CA THR A 268 -1.66 -20.79 1.77
C THR A 268 -1.23 -20.94 3.22
N PRO A 269 0.09 -20.82 3.49
CA PRO A 269 0.60 -20.83 4.85
C PRO A 269 0.07 -19.64 5.67
N THR A 270 0.15 -19.74 6.98
CA THR A 270 -0.24 -18.68 7.92
C THR A 270 0.98 -17.84 8.28
N TYR A 271 0.92 -16.55 8.03
CA TYR A 271 1.90 -15.59 8.52
C TYR A 271 1.56 -15.26 9.98
N GLN A 272 2.31 -15.85 10.89
CA GLN A 272 2.07 -15.74 12.34
C GLN A 272 2.28 -14.30 12.83
N PRO A 273 1.62 -13.88 13.94
CA PRO A 273 1.79 -12.55 14.54
C PRO A 273 3.24 -12.13 14.74
N SER A 274 4.12 -13.03 15.21
CA SER A 274 5.54 -12.71 15.41
C SER A 274 6.32 -12.57 14.11
N VAL A 275 5.92 -13.22 13.02
CA VAL A 275 6.53 -13.03 11.70
C VAL A 275 6.20 -11.63 11.18
N LEU A 276 4.92 -11.26 11.20
CA LEU A 276 4.47 -9.92 10.80
C LEU A 276 5.00 -8.83 11.74
N GLY A 277 5.08 -9.15 13.03
CA GLY A 277 5.60 -8.27 14.07
C GLY A 277 7.09 -7.92 13.93
N SER A 278 7.84 -8.68 13.12
CA SER A 278 9.23 -8.31 12.78
C SER A 278 9.33 -7.17 11.75
N MET A 279 8.21 -6.77 11.10
CA MET A 279 8.16 -5.87 9.96
C MET A 279 7.74 -4.45 10.35
N PRO A 280 8.65 -3.48 10.46
CA PRO A 280 8.35 -2.09 10.86
C PRO A 280 7.23 -1.43 10.04
N ALA A 281 7.17 -1.70 8.72
CA ALA A 281 6.18 -1.10 7.85
C ALA A 281 4.74 -1.39 8.25
N ILE A 282 4.44 -2.57 8.82
CA ILE A 282 3.07 -2.92 9.22
C ILE A 282 2.63 -2.08 10.42
N TYR A 283 3.53 -1.77 11.36
CA TYR A 283 3.23 -0.85 12.46
C TYR A 283 3.01 0.59 11.97
N GLN A 284 3.68 0.98 10.90
CA GLN A 284 3.51 2.29 10.27
C GLN A 284 2.15 2.45 9.57
N LEU A 285 1.44 1.35 9.32
CA LEU A 285 0.05 1.35 8.85
C LEU A 285 -0.98 1.41 9.98
N LEU A 286 -0.59 1.39 11.25
CA LEU A 286 -1.51 1.51 12.39
C LEU A 286 -2.27 2.84 12.37
N PRO A 287 -3.54 2.87 12.81
CA PRO A 287 -4.32 4.10 12.87
C PRO A 287 -3.78 5.05 13.93
N ARG A 288 -3.99 6.35 13.70
CA ARG A 288 -3.57 7.40 14.64
C ARG A 288 -4.37 7.33 15.94
N THR A 289 -3.70 7.31 17.10
CA THR A 289 -4.37 7.29 18.42
C THR A 289 -5.37 8.42 18.57
N ARG A 290 -5.06 9.64 18.08
CA ARG A 290 -5.94 10.81 18.12
C ARG A 290 -7.27 10.65 17.38
N HIS A 291 -7.36 9.69 16.46
CA HIS A 291 -8.60 9.39 15.72
C HIS A 291 -9.51 8.39 16.46
N ALA A 292 -9.07 7.86 17.61
CA ALA A 292 -9.83 6.93 18.45
C ALA A 292 -10.42 5.72 17.66
N ARG A 293 -9.62 5.16 16.74
CA ARG A 293 -10.07 4.01 15.93
C ARG A 293 -9.89 2.68 16.64
N VAL A 294 -9.13 2.65 17.71
CA VAL A 294 -9.02 1.51 18.63
C VAL A 294 -9.40 1.98 20.02
N ILE A 295 -10.39 1.35 20.60
CA ILE A 295 -10.96 1.74 21.90
C ILE A 295 -10.97 0.53 22.87
N ASP A 296 -10.85 0.79 24.14
CA ASP A 296 -11.14 -0.16 25.18
C ASP A 296 -12.65 -0.47 25.18
N GLY A 297 -13.00 -1.73 25.02
CA GLY A 297 -14.41 -2.15 24.85
C GLY A 297 -15.28 -1.99 26.10
N ALA A 298 -14.67 -1.84 27.27
CA ALA A 298 -15.39 -1.61 28.52
C ALA A 298 -15.60 -0.11 28.82
N THR A 299 -14.60 0.71 28.53
CA THR A 299 -14.60 2.14 28.89
C THR A 299 -14.89 3.07 27.71
N GLY A 300 -14.71 2.60 26.48
CA GLY A 300 -14.80 3.40 25.26
C GLY A 300 -13.65 4.40 25.06
N GLN A 301 -12.62 4.36 25.93
CA GLN A 301 -11.46 5.27 25.82
C GLN A 301 -10.51 4.77 24.70
N PRO A 302 -9.84 5.71 24.01
CA PRO A 302 -8.81 5.35 23.04
C PRO A 302 -7.71 4.50 23.67
N VAL A 303 -7.26 3.47 22.94
CA VAL A 303 -6.09 2.66 23.29
C VAL A 303 -4.87 3.25 22.57
N ASP A 304 -3.80 3.51 23.31
CA ASP A 304 -2.54 3.93 22.72
C ASP A 304 -1.81 2.74 22.12
N LEU A 305 -1.75 2.68 20.81
CA LEU A 305 -1.10 1.61 20.06
C LEU A 305 0.42 1.77 19.99
N PHE A 306 0.95 2.95 20.32
CA PHE A 306 2.38 3.25 20.24
C PHE A 306 3.10 3.11 21.61
N ASP A 307 2.37 2.74 22.65
CA ASP A 307 2.91 2.35 23.95
C ASP A 307 3.13 0.82 23.98
N ALA A 308 4.40 0.38 24.06
CA ALA A 308 4.76 -1.05 24.14
C ALA A 308 4.09 -1.77 25.30
N SER A 309 3.85 -1.08 26.44
CA SER A 309 3.14 -1.65 27.59
C SER A 309 1.71 -2.07 27.27
N THR A 310 1.07 -1.44 26.29
CA THR A 310 -0.25 -1.83 25.78
C THR A 310 -0.19 -3.21 25.13
N TRP A 311 0.81 -3.46 24.29
CA TRP A 311 1.02 -4.75 23.62
C TRP A 311 1.33 -5.86 24.62
N GLU A 312 2.18 -5.58 25.62
CA GLU A 312 2.47 -6.55 26.70
C GLU A 312 1.23 -6.86 27.52
N ARG A 313 0.44 -5.85 27.91
CA ARG A 313 -0.79 -6.02 28.68
C ARG A 313 -1.81 -6.91 27.99
N PHE A 314 -1.98 -6.75 26.67
CA PHE A 314 -2.95 -7.52 25.90
C PHE A 314 -2.38 -8.80 25.29
N GLY A 315 -1.07 -9.01 25.33
CA GLY A 315 -0.41 -10.14 24.70
C GLY A 315 -0.53 -10.12 23.19
N TRP A 316 -0.17 -9.00 22.52
CA TRP A 316 -0.31 -8.82 21.08
C TRP A 316 1.02 -9.00 20.33
N GLY A 317 0.96 -9.61 19.17
CA GLY A 317 2.09 -9.68 18.23
C GLY A 317 3.34 -10.29 18.87
N LEU A 318 4.46 -9.56 18.83
CA LEU A 318 5.72 -9.97 19.44
C LEU A 318 5.64 -10.12 20.97
N ALA A 319 4.63 -9.55 21.63
CA ALA A 319 4.40 -9.69 23.06
C ALA A 319 3.48 -10.87 23.41
N ASP A 320 2.89 -11.59 22.44
CA ASP A 320 2.02 -12.74 22.69
C ASP A 320 2.81 -13.92 23.27
N PRO A 321 2.48 -14.39 24.48
CA PRO A 321 3.12 -15.56 25.07
C PRO A 321 2.90 -16.86 24.27
N ASN A 322 1.86 -16.94 23.45
CA ASN A 322 1.57 -18.09 22.60
C ASN A 322 2.53 -18.20 21.41
N GLU A 323 3.19 -17.12 21.02
CA GLU A 323 4.17 -17.07 19.94
C GLU A 323 5.56 -17.64 20.30
N ALA A 324 5.74 -18.23 21.46
CA ALA A 324 7.02 -18.78 21.91
C ALA A 324 7.62 -19.81 20.92
N ARG A 325 6.78 -20.55 20.19
CA ARG A 325 7.23 -21.49 19.16
C ARG A 325 7.77 -20.74 17.94
N THR A 326 7.06 -19.75 17.43
CA THR A 326 7.46 -18.92 16.29
C THR A 326 8.74 -18.15 16.63
N LEU A 327 8.83 -17.55 17.81
CA LEU A 327 10.06 -16.86 18.26
C LEU A 327 11.27 -17.80 18.30
N ARG A 328 11.10 -19.09 18.61
CA ARG A 328 12.19 -20.08 18.52
C ARG A 328 12.62 -20.33 17.09
N HIS A 329 11.70 -20.28 16.14
CA HIS A 329 12.04 -20.37 14.73
C HIS A 329 12.81 -19.13 14.23
N LEU A 330 12.40 -17.95 14.68
CA LEU A 330 13.00 -16.67 14.29
C LEU A 330 14.37 -16.42 14.93
N LEU A 331 14.58 -16.94 16.17
CA LEU A 331 15.79 -16.74 16.98
C LEU A 331 16.39 -18.09 17.39
N PRO A 332 16.84 -18.94 16.42
CA PRO A 332 17.29 -20.31 16.72
C PRO A 332 18.55 -20.36 17.56
N ASP A 333 19.44 -19.38 17.45
CA ASP A 333 20.72 -19.31 18.14
C ASP A 333 20.60 -18.76 19.57
N VAL A 334 19.42 -18.30 19.96
CA VAL A 334 19.12 -17.81 21.32
C VAL A 334 18.47 -18.94 22.13
N PRO A 335 19.18 -19.58 23.05
CA PRO A 335 18.67 -20.77 23.71
C PRO A 335 17.57 -20.48 24.75
N SER A 336 17.63 -19.35 25.46
CA SER A 336 16.67 -18.96 26.47
C SER A 336 15.37 -18.43 25.90
N ALA A 337 14.22 -18.91 26.37
CA ALA A 337 12.92 -18.37 26.01
C ALA A 337 12.72 -16.93 26.52
N GLU A 338 13.28 -16.64 27.69
CA GLU A 338 13.24 -15.31 28.29
C GLU A 338 14.05 -14.31 27.47
N GLU A 339 15.24 -14.70 27.03
CA GLU A 339 16.08 -13.87 26.17
C GLU A 339 15.44 -13.63 24.80
N ARG A 340 14.84 -14.66 24.14
CA ARG A 340 14.06 -14.48 22.91
C ARG A 340 12.92 -13.49 23.08
N ARG A 341 12.20 -13.58 24.21
CA ARG A 341 11.13 -12.62 24.53
C ARG A 341 11.68 -11.21 24.71
N ALA A 342 12.82 -11.06 25.40
CA ALA A 342 13.43 -9.75 25.60
C ALA A 342 13.84 -9.10 24.26
N ILE A 343 14.43 -9.88 23.33
CA ILE A 343 14.75 -9.42 21.96
C ILE A 343 13.48 -9.02 21.21
N ALA A 344 12.42 -9.82 21.27
CA ALA A 344 11.16 -9.53 20.62
C ALA A 344 10.50 -8.24 21.13
N LEU A 345 10.53 -8.00 22.45
CA LEU A 345 9.98 -6.78 23.07
C LEU A 345 10.82 -5.53 22.74
N ASP A 346 12.14 -5.66 22.72
CA ASP A 346 13.03 -4.57 22.24
C ASP A 346 12.74 -4.21 20.79
N HIS A 347 12.57 -5.21 19.93
CA HIS A 347 12.21 -5.00 18.53
C HIS A 347 10.82 -4.35 18.37
N LEU A 348 9.83 -4.81 19.13
CA LEU A 348 8.49 -4.21 19.20
C LEU A 348 8.56 -2.72 19.55
N GLY A 349 9.32 -2.38 20.61
CA GLY A 349 9.51 -0.99 21.02
C GLY A 349 10.05 -0.12 19.89
N LYS A 350 11.12 -0.58 19.24
CA LYS A 350 11.73 0.11 18.09
C LYS A 350 10.75 0.30 16.92
N CYS A 351 9.95 -0.72 16.58
CA CYS A 351 8.93 -0.62 15.54
C CYS A 351 7.85 0.41 15.86
N LEU A 352 7.36 0.43 17.12
CA LEU A 352 6.34 1.40 17.57
C LEU A 352 6.88 2.84 17.58
N GLU A 353 8.10 3.05 18.07
CA GLU A 353 8.75 4.35 18.07
C GLU A 353 8.96 4.88 16.65
N LYS A 354 9.45 4.03 15.73
CA LYS A 354 9.66 4.39 14.34
C LYS A 354 8.33 4.67 13.62
N ALA A 355 7.27 3.92 13.92
CA ALA A 355 5.93 4.18 13.39
C ALA A 355 5.37 5.53 13.88
N ALA A 356 5.49 5.82 15.17
CA ALA A 356 5.09 7.11 15.73
C ALA A 356 5.90 8.28 15.13
N GLN A 357 7.21 8.08 14.86
CA GLN A 357 8.07 9.05 14.23
C GLN A 357 7.64 9.34 12.79
N LEU A 358 7.42 8.30 11.97
CA LEU A 358 6.91 8.45 10.60
C LEU A 358 5.58 9.21 10.58
N HIS A 359 4.66 8.85 11.48
CA HIS A 359 3.37 9.53 11.57
C HIS A 359 3.54 11.02 11.85
N ARG A 360 4.40 11.42 12.79
CA ARG A 360 4.68 12.83 13.04
C ARG A 360 5.25 13.53 11.80
N ALA A 361 6.16 12.87 11.07
CA ALA A 361 6.78 13.42 9.87
C ALA A 361 5.75 13.70 8.76
N ILE A 362 4.93 12.69 8.39
CA ILE A 362 3.98 12.85 7.28
C ILE A 362 2.70 13.62 7.66
N ASP A 363 2.41 13.75 8.96
CA ASP A 363 1.23 14.47 9.48
C ASP A 363 1.52 15.95 9.75
N LEU A 364 2.78 16.39 9.70
CA LEU A 364 3.16 17.78 9.92
C LEU A 364 2.44 18.69 8.91
N PRO A 365 1.63 19.69 9.35
CA PRO A 365 0.98 20.59 8.42
C PRO A 365 2.01 21.40 7.62
N ALA A 366 1.96 21.31 6.31
CA ALA A 366 2.83 22.08 5.43
C ALA A 366 2.18 22.20 4.04
N THR A 367 2.33 23.34 3.40
CA THR A 367 1.80 23.60 2.07
C THR A 367 2.80 23.10 1.03
N PRO A 368 2.36 22.28 0.04
CA PRO A 368 3.21 21.89 -1.07
C PRO A 368 3.73 23.09 -1.86
N PRO A 369 4.94 23.01 -2.43
CA PRO A 369 5.46 24.07 -3.28
C PRO A 369 4.67 24.17 -4.59
N PRO A 370 4.69 25.34 -5.26
CA PRO A 370 4.14 25.47 -6.60
C PRO A 370 4.78 24.48 -7.57
N GLY A 371 3.97 23.96 -8.50
CA GLY A 371 4.43 22.98 -9.49
C GLY A 371 4.34 21.51 -9.05
N LEU A 372 3.95 21.24 -7.81
CA LEU A 372 3.52 19.91 -7.37
C LEU A 372 1.99 19.84 -7.30
N THR A 373 1.40 18.89 -8.01
CA THR A 373 -0.03 18.59 -7.94
C THR A 373 -0.24 17.24 -7.27
N MET A 374 -1.03 17.20 -6.20
CA MET A 374 -1.37 15.96 -5.50
C MET A 374 -2.84 15.61 -5.74
N SER A 375 -3.10 14.39 -6.21
CA SER A 375 -4.45 13.85 -6.41
C SER A 375 -4.67 12.60 -5.57
N LEU A 376 -5.91 12.41 -5.09
CA LEU A 376 -6.32 11.23 -4.33
C LEU A 376 -7.42 10.48 -5.09
N VAL A 377 -7.23 9.19 -5.30
CA VAL A 377 -8.26 8.24 -5.72
C VAL A 377 -8.56 7.32 -4.54
N ALA A 378 -9.78 7.26 -4.07
CA ALA A 378 -10.18 6.48 -2.90
C ALA A 378 -11.52 5.76 -3.13
N GLY A 379 -11.71 4.62 -2.45
CA GLY A 379 -13.00 3.95 -2.43
C GLY A 379 -13.88 4.45 -1.27
N ASP A 380 -15.20 4.49 -1.49
CA ASP A 380 -16.16 4.88 -0.44
C ASP A 380 -17.47 4.08 -0.44
N ALA A 381 -17.58 3.04 -1.27
CA ALA A 381 -18.82 2.25 -1.39
C ALA A 381 -18.84 0.99 -0.52
N HIS A 382 -17.68 0.53 -0.03
CA HIS A 382 -17.61 -0.72 0.72
C HIS A 382 -17.60 -0.49 2.24
N PRO A 383 -18.39 -1.28 3.01
CA PRO A 383 -18.37 -1.22 4.48
C PRO A 383 -17.03 -1.72 5.03
N THR A 384 -16.12 -0.80 5.34
CA THR A 384 -14.75 -1.05 5.78
C THR A 384 -14.67 -0.99 7.32
N PRO A 385 -13.95 -1.89 8.02
CA PRO A 385 -13.71 -1.80 9.45
C PRO A 385 -13.15 -0.41 9.81
N ASP A 386 -13.77 0.23 10.80
CA ASP A 386 -13.48 1.62 11.17
C ASP A 386 -13.04 1.77 12.63
N VAL A 387 -13.78 1.15 13.55
CA VAL A 387 -13.45 1.14 14.96
C VAL A 387 -13.33 -0.30 15.46
N ILE A 388 -12.22 -0.59 16.12
CA ILE A 388 -11.97 -1.84 16.84
C ILE A 388 -12.18 -1.59 18.33
N ALA A 389 -12.96 -2.43 18.99
CA ALA A 389 -13.06 -2.52 20.44
C ALA A 389 -12.20 -3.68 20.97
N VAL A 390 -11.31 -3.37 21.89
CA VAL A 390 -10.46 -4.35 22.57
C VAL A 390 -11.20 -4.90 23.77
N ARG A 391 -11.32 -6.23 23.86
CA ARG A 391 -11.91 -6.90 25.02
C ARG A 391 -10.89 -7.04 26.16
N PRO A 392 -11.36 -7.32 27.40
CA PRO A 392 -10.45 -7.50 28.54
C PRO A 392 -9.40 -8.61 28.35
N ASP A 393 -9.70 -9.61 27.53
CA ASP A 393 -8.78 -10.71 27.17
C ASP A 393 -7.82 -10.38 26.03
N GLY A 394 -7.81 -9.13 25.55
CA GLY A 394 -6.98 -8.68 24.44
C GLY A 394 -7.54 -8.98 23.04
N SER A 395 -8.63 -9.74 22.92
CA SER A 395 -9.22 -10.06 21.63
C SER A 395 -9.86 -8.83 20.98
N LEU A 396 -9.79 -8.76 19.64
CA LEU A 396 -10.29 -7.65 18.86
C LEU A 396 -11.74 -7.89 18.40
N ARG A 397 -12.53 -6.84 18.30
CA ARG A 397 -13.87 -6.88 17.75
C ARG A 397 -14.16 -5.64 16.93
N VAL A 398 -14.57 -5.81 15.69
CA VAL A 398 -15.07 -4.68 14.88
C VAL A 398 -16.30 -4.08 15.57
N ALA A 399 -16.16 -2.86 16.08
CA ALA A 399 -17.24 -2.13 16.75
C ALA A 399 -18.09 -1.35 15.75
N SER A 400 -17.48 -0.81 14.71
CA SER A 400 -18.18 -0.14 13.61
C SER A 400 -17.47 -0.28 12.29
N LYS A 401 -18.22 -0.07 11.20
CA LYS A 401 -17.73 0.05 9.84
C LYS A 401 -18.09 1.42 9.29
N ALA A 402 -17.27 1.93 8.36
CA ALA A 402 -17.49 3.18 7.66
C ALA A 402 -17.34 2.97 6.13
N PRO A 403 -17.79 3.91 5.30
CA PRO A 403 -17.50 3.89 3.88
C PRO A 403 -16.00 3.84 3.60
N GLY A 404 -15.59 2.97 2.67
CA GLY A 404 -14.20 2.77 2.26
C GLY A 404 -14.11 1.79 1.09
N ASP A 405 -12.99 1.10 0.98
CA ASP A 405 -12.67 0.17 -0.10
C ASP A 405 -12.45 -1.29 0.39
N ASN A 406 -12.97 -1.67 1.56
CA ASN A 406 -12.74 -2.89 2.34
C ASN A 406 -11.40 -2.92 3.12
N THR A 407 -10.45 -2.05 2.84
CA THR A 407 -9.12 -1.99 3.49
C THR A 407 -8.88 -0.65 4.16
N VAL A 408 -9.18 0.43 3.45
CA VAL A 408 -8.96 1.82 3.88
C VAL A 408 -10.30 2.53 3.91
N THR A 409 -10.63 3.15 5.06
CA THR A 409 -11.83 3.97 5.15
C THR A 409 -11.63 5.29 4.38
N ARG A 410 -12.72 5.85 3.87
CA ARG A 410 -12.73 7.16 3.22
C ARG A 410 -12.08 8.24 4.10
N THR A 411 -12.33 8.21 5.41
CA THR A 411 -11.76 9.16 6.36
C THR A 411 -10.25 8.99 6.51
N SER A 412 -9.74 7.75 6.47
CA SER A 412 -8.31 7.48 6.49
C SER A 412 -7.64 7.94 5.20
N ALA A 413 -8.19 7.62 4.03
CA ALA A 413 -7.64 8.06 2.75
C ALA A 413 -7.51 9.58 2.68
N LEU A 414 -8.53 10.30 3.12
CA LEU A 414 -8.55 11.78 3.22
C LEU A 414 -7.63 12.34 4.31
N MET A 415 -7.16 11.51 5.23
CA MET A 415 -6.53 11.97 6.48
C MET A 415 -7.39 13.03 7.20
N ASP A 416 -8.66 12.68 7.44
CA ASP A 416 -9.66 13.62 7.98
C ASP A 416 -9.50 13.81 9.48
N GLU A 417 -8.95 14.94 9.88
CA GLU A 417 -8.70 15.33 11.27
C GLU A 417 -9.97 15.71 12.05
N ARG A 418 -11.16 15.59 11.46
CA ARG A 418 -12.45 15.74 12.19
C ARG A 418 -12.83 14.48 12.95
N VAL A 419 -12.19 13.38 12.61
CA VAL A 419 -12.44 12.06 13.19
C VAL A 419 -12.08 12.05 14.68
N GLY A 420 -12.94 11.42 15.50
CA GLY A 420 -12.75 11.36 16.96
C GLY A 420 -13.12 12.63 17.73
N GLY A 421 -13.62 13.67 17.05
CA GLY A 421 -14.03 14.93 17.65
C GLY A 421 -15.46 15.37 17.26
N PRO A 422 -15.92 16.54 17.74
CA PRO A 422 -17.21 17.08 17.36
C PRO A 422 -17.26 17.41 15.86
N TYR A 423 -18.44 17.22 15.24
CA TYR A 423 -18.66 17.47 13.82
C TYR A 423 -18.24 18.90 13.41
N LYS A 424 -17.52 18.98 12.30
CA LYS A 424 -17.16 20.23 11.61
C LYS A 424 -17.50 20.11 10.12
N PRO A 425 -18.03 21.16 9.46
CA PRO A 425 -18.66 21.01 8.15
C PRO A 425 -17.73 20.76 6.97
N ARG A 426 -16.43 20.94 7.10
CA ARG A 426 -15.46 20.77 6.01
C ARG A 426 -14.35 19.84 6.45
N VAL A 427 -13.86 18.98 5.53
CA VAL A 427 -12.69 18.12 5.74
C VAL A 427 -11.52 18.99 6.19
N ARG A 428 -10.79 18.51 7.20
CA ARG A 428 -9.52 19.07 7.66
C ARG A 428 -8.46 18.01 7.47
N THR A 429 -7.48 18.31 6.67
CA THR A 429 -6.40 17.37 6.36
C THR A 429 -5.08 18.12 6.28
N PRO A 430 -3.97 17.53 6.78
CA PRO A 430 -2.63 18.04 6.53
C PRO A 430 -2.12 17.69 5.12
N ALA A 431 -2.83 16.82 4.39
CA ALA A 431 -2.53 16.49 3.00
C ALA A 431 -3.31 17.43 2.06
N HIS A 432 -2.60 18.14 1.21
CA HIS A 432 -3.19 19.09 0.26
C HIS A 432 -3.49 18.38 -1.05
N PHE A 433 -4.71 17.83 -1.19
CA PHE A 433 -5.16 17.25 -2.46
C PHE A 433 -5.85 18.31 -3.30
N GLU A 434 -5.37 18.53 -4.52
CA GLU A 434 -6.02 19.39 -5.52
C GLU A 434 -7.26 18.72 -6.10
N THR A 435 -7.17 17.41 -6.36
CA THR A 435 -8.27 16.62 -6.90
C THR A 435 -8.51 15.39 -6.03
N ILE A 436 -9.77 15.09 -5.77
CA ILE A 436 -10.18 13.89 -5.05
C ILE A 436 -11.25 13.18 -5.88
N LEU A 437 -10.99 11.92 -6.23
CA LEU A 437 -11.92 11.04 -6.92
C LEU A 437 -12.33 9.89 -5.99
N PHE A 438 -13.65 9.71 -5.82
CA PHE A 438 -14.19 8.55 -5.11
C PHE A 438 -14.75 7.53 -6.09
N LEU A 439 -14.42 6.25 -5.86
CA LEU A 439 -14.82 5.12 -6.70
C LEU A 439 -15.60 4.09 -5.89
N GLU A 440 -16.47 3.35 -6.56
CA GLU A 440 -17.26 2.28 -5.95
C GLU A 440 -16.52 0.93 -5.87
N SER A 441 -15.22 0.93 -6.09
CA SER A 441 -14.38 -0.26 -6.17
C SER A 441 -13.76 -0.64 -4.83
N ASN A 442 -13.43 -1.93 -4.65
CA ASN A 442 -12.61 -2.40 -3.54
C ASN A 442 -11.13 -2.01 -3.73
N HIS A 443 -10.31 -2.22 -2.72
CA HIS A 443 -8.94 -1.71 -2.63
C HIS A 443 -8.06 -2.00 -3.86
N LEU A 444 -7.96 -3.24 -4.31
CA LEU A 444 -7.25 -3.62 -5.54
C LEU A 444 -8.04 -3.28 -6.82
N GLY A 445 -9.37 -3.21 -6.70
CA GLY A 445 -10.26 -2.86 -7.81
C GLY A 445 -10.19 -1.39 -8.21
N LEU A 446 -9.71 -0.49 -7.34
CA LEU A 446 -9.56 0.93 -7.66
C LEU A 446 -8.78 1.15 -8.95
N THR A 447 -7.72 0.37 -9.17
CA THR A 447 -6.85 0.48 -10.36
C THR A 447 -7.44 -0.14 -11.62
N ARG A 448 -8.55 -0.90 -11.50
CA ARG A 448 -9.30 -1.52 -12.61
C ARG A 448 -10.50 -0.69 -13.05
N ASP A 449 -10.84 0.32 -12.25
CA ASP A 449 -12.01 1.14 -12.52
C ASP A 449 -11.78 2.00 -13.77
N PRO A 450 -12.70 2.01 -14.74
CA PRO A 450 -12.57 2.85 -15.95
C PRO A 450 -12.43 4.34 -15.66
N LEU A 451 -13.00 4.82 -14.55
CA LEU A 451 -12.86 6.21 -14.13
C LEU A 451 -11.43 6.48 -13.64
N PHE A 452 -10.79 5.53 -12.97
CA PHE A 452 -9.37 5.61 -12.61
C PHE A 452 -8.52 5.73 -13.87
N THR A 453 -8.70 4.81 -14.83
CA THR A 453 -7.94 4.81 -16.09
C THR A 453 -8.08 6.14 -16.83
N ASN A 454 -9.31 6.62 -16.98
CA ASN A 454 -9.56 7.91 -17.64
C ASN A 454 -8.95 9.09 -16.88
N PHE A 455 -9.06 9.09 -15.56
CA PHE A 455 -8.49 10.15 -14.70
C PHE A 455 -6.96 10.19 -14.81
N VAL A 456 -6.29 9.04 -14.73
CA VAL A 456 -4.82 8.95 -14.86
C VAL A 456 -4.38 9.43 -16.24
N LEU A 457 -4.97 8.91 -17.32
CA LEU A 457 -4.58 9.31 -18.67
C LEU A 457 -4.83 10.81 -18.93
N TYR A 458 -5.97 11.35 -18.48
CA TYR A 458 -6.22 12.80 -18.58
C TYR A 458 -5.16 13.60 -17.81
N THR A 459 -4.83 13.19 -16.58
CA THR A 459 -3.87 13.92 -15.74
C THR A 459 -2.48 13.92 -16.35
N LEU A 460 -2.04 12.78 -16.90
CA LEU A 460 -0.69 12.61 -17.42
C LEU A 460 -0.51 13.14 -18.85
N LEU A 461 -1.56 13.14 -19.67
CA LEU A 461 -1.46 13.42 -21.11
C LEU A 461 -2.08 14.74 -21.54
N GLU A 462 -3.12 15.23 -20.84
CA GLU A 462 -3.93 16.35 -21.34
C GLU A 462 -4.17 17.46 -20.31
N LYS A 463 -3.94 17.23 -19.02
CA LYS A 463 -4.15 18.24 -17.98
C LYS A 463 -3.24 19.45 -18.27
N PRO A 464 -3.80 20.69 -18.37
CA PRO A 464 -2.97 21.87 -18.57
C PRO A 464 -1.91 22.00 -17.45
N ARG A 465 -0.68 22.26 -17.83
CA ARG A 465 0.41 22.61 -16.91
C ARG A 465 0.35 24.10 -16.62
N ASN A 466 0.39 24.49 -15.34
CA ASN A 466 0.32 25.86 -14.89
C ASN A 466 1.71 26.44 -14.62
#